data_02c06c68d9305dd5b7947e47f2ff8db8
#
_entry.id   02c06c68d9305dd5b7947e47f2ff8db8
#
_cell.length_a   1.000
_cell.length_b   1.000
_cell.length_c   1.000
_cell.angle_alpha   90.00
_cell.angle_beta   90.00
_cell.angle_gamma   90.00
#
_symmetry.space_group_name_H-M   'P 1'
#
loop_
_entity.id
_entity.type
_entity.pdbx_description
1 polymer ?
#
loop_
_entity_poly.entity_id
_entity_poly.type
_entity_poly.pdbx_seq_one_letter_code
_entity_poly.pdbx_strand_id
1 'polypeptide(L)'
;MKFNPFLEKPKSLESSLMDFKKLAGKPYNKLESSPYTRVRCILMNGTEYEAVWFGHHFHRHVDDNDLKRSLALVRRSEQQQQKLISSLKPIDENQLETTIGYEQLAVDLTAFLAQHVKDKNVKSALDFALLEDFDHLYRYANMLESDMGCHAEDYVGDYTEITPARPTIAHHRHPYDSVKNHICNKTADPFDKCAVNIITAAEQQTMNYYMNLGAFYKNQKGREVYTEIAMVEEQHVTHYGSLIDPSASWFEMCLMHEYIECYLYYSMLCDESDEGVKKVWEMLLEQEIAHLHSAVKNLRKYEKKEWQEVIPNGEFPELISFKSNKNYIRNILKDTVYNTAEREGYININDLS
;
A
#
# COMPACT_ATOMS: atom_id res chain seq x y z
N MET A 1 5.10 27.32 1.27
CA MET A 1 4.58 26.66 0.06
C MET A 1 4.56 25.17 0.37
N LYS A 2 3.50 24.47 0.02
CA LYS A 2 3.51 23.00 0.06
C LYS A 2 4.42 22.47 -1.04
N PHE A 3 4.99 21.30 -0.87
CA PHE A 3 5.84 20.67 -1.88
C PHE A 3 5.02 20.35 -3.14
N ASN A 4 5.60 20.62 -4.31
CA ASN A 4 4.98 20.33 -5.60
C ASN A 4 6.01 19.69 -6.53
N PRO A 5 5.95 18.37 -6.79
CA PRO A 5 6.95 17.65 -7.55
C PRO A 5 7.04 18.08 -9.02
N PHE A 6 5.97 18.64 -9.58
CA PHE A 6 5.97 19.16 -10.95
C PHE A 6 6.84 20.41 -11.15
N LEU A 7 7.18 21.12 -10.06
CA LEU A 7 8.04 22.30 -10.09
C LEU A 7 9.51 21.97 -9.82
N GLU A 8 9.79 20.75 -9.37
CA GLU A 8 11.16 20.29 -9.12
C GLU A 8 11.89 20.00 -10.43
N LYS A 9 13.22 20.18 -10.41
CA LYS A 9 14.06 19.90 -11.58
C LYS A 9 14.38 18.42 -11.67
N PRO A 10 13.88 17.69 -12.70
CA PRO A 10 14.13 16.26 -12.82
C PRO A 10 15.59 15.97 -13.20
N LYS A 11 16.12 14.84 -12.74
CA LYS A 11 17.32 14.19 -13.29
C LYS A 11 16.99 13.48 -14.60
N SER A 12 17.97 12.96 -15.32
CA SER A 12 17.70 12.10 -16.49
C SER A 12 17.25 10.70 -16.02
N LEU A 13 16.34 10.06 -16.77
CA LEU A 13 15.91 8.68 -16.48
C LEU A 13 17.08 7.69 -16.42
N GLU A 14 18.06 7.85 -17.31
CA GLU A 14 19.24 6.99 -17.34
C GLU A 14 20.08 7.11 -16.06
N SER A 15 20.07 8.28 -15.40
CA SER A 15 20.80 8.48 -14.15
C SER A 15 20.13 7.81 -12.95
N SER A 16 18.86 7.38 -13.08
CA SER A 16 18.15 6.61 -12.07
C SER A 16 18.59 5.14 -12.02
N LEU A 17 19.20 4.61 -13.08
CA LEU A 17 19.68 3.23 -13.08
C LEU A 17 20.86 3.03 -12.14
N MET A 18 20.73 2.04 -11.29
CA MET A 18 21.73 1.70 -10.26
C MET A 18 22.61 0.52 -10.70
N ASP A 19 23.89 0.54 -10.32
CA ASP A 19 24.76 -0.63 -10.38
C ASP A 19 24.21 -1.73 -9.45
N PHE A 20 24.28 -3.00 -9.89
CA PHE A 20 23.80 -4.14 -9.09
C PHE A 20 24.38 -4.22 -7.69
N LYS A 21 25.62 -3.76 -7.49
CA LYS A 21 26.24 -3.70 -6.16
C LYS A 21 25.57 -2.72 -5.20
N LYS A 22 24.88 -1.72 -5.74
CA LYS A 22 24.13 -0.72 -4.97
C LYS A 22 22.74 -1.18 -4.58
N LEU A 23 22.23 -2.27 -5.17
CA LEU A 23 20.90 -2.80 -4.87
C LEU A 23 20.82 -3.54 -3.54
N ALA A 24 21.96 -3.88 -2.94
CA ALA A 24 22.01 -4.43 -1.59
C ALA A 24 22.27 -3.29 -0.60
N GLY A 25 21.22 -2.68 -0.10
CA GLY A 25 21.27 -1.63 0.91
C GLY A 25 21.75 -2.18 2.26
N LYS A 26 22.12 -1.26 3.15
CA LYS A 26 22.43 -1.62 4.55
C LYS A 26 21.13 -1.81 5.32
N PRO A 27 20.85 -2.99 5.90
CA PRO A 27 19.68 -3.22 6.73
C PRO A 27 19.63 -2.24 7.92
N TYR A 28 18.42 -1.78 8.26
CA TYR A 28 18.22 -1.04 9.52
C TYR A 28 18.35 -1.98 10.72
N ASN A 29 18.57 -1.42 11.91
CA ASN A 29 18.64 -2.20 13.14
C ASN A 29 17.24 -2.27 13.79
N LYS A 30 16.59 -3.45 13.77
CA LYS A 30 15.23 -3.63 14.30
C LYS A 30 15.09 -3.35 15.81
N LEU A 31 16.18 -3.35 16.56
CA LEU A 31 16.17 -3.07 18.00
C LEU A 31 16.31 -1.58 18.34
N GLU A 32 16.79 -0.78 17.38
CA GLU A 32 17.04 0.65 17.57
C GLU A 32 16.08 1.52 16.77
N SER A 33 15.59 1.01 15.63
CA SER A 33 14.67 1.72 14.76
C SER A 33 13.23 1.62 15.26
N SER A 34 12.41 2.62 14.95
CA SER A 34 10.98 2.59 15.23
C SER A 34 10.31 1.39 14.54
N PRO A 35 9.31 0.73 15.16
CA PRO A 35 8.45 -0.24 14.46
C PRO A 35 7.89 0.29 13.14
N TYR A 36 7.63 1.58 13.05
CA TYR A 36 7.14 2.21 11.82
C TYR A 36 8.21 2.34 10.70
N THR A 37 9.50 2.20 10.98
CA THR A 37 10.51 2.04 9.92
C THR A 37 10.25 0.77 9.11
N ARG A 38 9.91 -0.36 9.78
CA ARG A 38 9.46 -1.59 9.11
C ARG A 38 8.22 -1.35 8.26
N VAL A 39 7.21 -0.71 8.84
CA VAL A 39 5.94 -0.41 8.15
C VAL A 39 6.18 0.41 6.89
N ARG A 40 7.03 1.46 6.96
CA ARG A 40 7.39 2.28 5.79
C ARG A 40 8.12 1.46 4.72
N CYS A 41 9.06 0.62 5.10
CA CYS A 41 9.76 -0.25 4.16
C CYS A 41 8.80 -1.23 3.46
N ILE A 42 7.83 -1.78 4.18
CA ILE A 42 6.82 -2.68 3.60
C ILE A 42 5.92 -1.91 2.64
N LEU A 43 5.41 -0.73 3.03
CA LEU A 43 4.57 0.10 2.17
C LEU A 43 5.28 0.44 0.87
N MET A 44 6.50 0.98 0.96
CA MET A 44 7.25 1.41 -0.22
C MET A 44 7.68 0.23 -1.11
N ASN A 45 7.98 -0.93 -0.53
CA ASN A 45 8.21 -2.14 -1.32
C ASN A 45 6.96 -2.57 -2.11
N GLY A 46 5.77 -2.37 -1.53
CA GLY A 46 4.48 -2.66 -2.19
C GLY A 46 4.17 -1.68 -3.31
N THR A 47 4.47 -0.42 -3.10
CA THR A 47 4.31 0.63 -4.12
C THR A 47 5.16 0.31 -5.36
N GLU A 48 6.43 0.02 -5.16
CA GLU A 48 7.34 -0.37 -6.25
C GLU A 48 6.94 -1.70 -6.94
N TYR A 49 6.37 -2.64 -6.17
CA TYR A 49 5.83 -3.87 -6.76
C TYR A 49 4.68 -3.56 -7.72
N GLU A 50 3.76 -2.69 -7.31
CA GLU A 50 2.63 -2.26 -8.12
C GLU A 50 3.11 -1.47 -9.35
N ALA A 51 4.10 -0.59 -9.21
CA ALA A 51 4.73 0.16 -10.29
C ALA A 51 5.23 -0.75 -11.42
N VAL A 52 5.98 -1.78 -11.06
CA VAL A 52 6.49 -2.76 -12.03
C VAL A 52 5.34 -3.49 -12.72
N TRP A 53 4.31 -3.88 -11.95
CA TRP A 53 3.13 -4.56 -12.47
C TRP A 53 2.32 -3.66 -13.42
N PHE A 54 2.02 -2.42 -13.00
CA PHE A 54 1.36 -1.41 -13.82
C PHE A 54 2.15 -1.13 -15.11
N GLY A 55 3.46 -0.90 -15.00
CA GLY A 55 4.33 -0.63 -16.13
C GLY A 55 4.35 -1.76 -17.16
N HIS A 56 4.23 -3.03 -16.73
CA HIS A 56 4.08 -4.16 -17.65
C HIS A 56 2.74 -4.16 -18.36
N HIS A 57 1.65 -3.81 -17.67
CA HIS A 57 0.32 -3.74 -18.29
C HIS A 57 0.24 -2.57 -19.28
N PHE A 58 0.67 -1.39 -18.90
CA PHE A 58 0.70 -0.24 -19.81
C PHE A 58 1.51 -0.54 -21.08
N HIS A 59 2.70 -1.12 -20.95
CA HIS A 59 3.55 -1.51 -22.07
C HIS A 59 2.81 -2.42 -23.10
N ARG A 60 1.95 -3.31 -22.63
CA ARG A 60 1.18 -4.24 -23.48
C ARG A 60 0.05 -3.55 -24.26
N HIS A 61 -0.35 -2.34 -23.85
CA HIS A 61 -1.41 -1.55 -24.48
C HIS A 61 -0.85 -0.40 -25.36
N VAL A 62 0.43 -0.44 -25.70
CA VAL A 62 1.11 0.58 -26.48
C VAL A 62 1.68 -0.03 -27.75
N ASP A 63 1.49 0.65 -28.90
CA ASP A 63 2.10 0.24 -30.20
C ASP A 63 3.43 0.94 -30.49
N ASP A 64 3.61 2.17 -29.98
CA ASP A 64 4.81 2.99 -30.23
C ASP A 64 6.03 2.41 -29.52
N ASN A 65 7.07 2.04 -30.29
CA ASN A 65 8.29 1.44 -29.76
C ASN A 65 9.16 2.40 -28.95
N ASP A 66 9.10 3.71 -29.21
CA ASP A 66 9.88 4.68 -28.43
C ASP A 66 9.24 4.88 -27.07
N LEU A 67 7.90 4.89 -27.00
CA LEU A 67 7.18 4.86 -25.72
C LEU A 67 7.46 3.55 -24.96
N LYS A 68 7.44 2.40 -25.63
CA LYS A 68 7.80 1.11 -25.00
C LYS A 68 9.20 1.11 -24.39
N ARG A 69 10.17 1.75 -25.06
CA ARG A 69 11.56 1.88 -24.53
C ARG A 69 11.59 2.77 -23.30
N SER A 70 10.87 3.90 -23.33
CA SER A 70 10.76 4.80 -22.18
C SER A 70 10.13 4.11 -20.98
N LEU A 71 9.00 3.43 -21.17
CA LEU A 71 8.32 2.65 -20.12
C LEU A 71 9.20 1.50 -19.58
N ALA A 72 10.02 0.88 -20.45
CA ALA A 72 10.94 -0.16 -20.01
C ALA A 72 12.08 0.39 -19.14
N LEU A 73 12.51 1.62 -19.39
CA LEU A 73 13.55 2.28 -18.61
C LEU A 73 13.03 2.65 -17.22
N VAL A 74 11.86 3.28 -17.13
CA VAL A 74 11.17 3.58 -15.87
C VAL A 74 10.97 2.28 -15.07
N ARG A 75 10.28 1.29 -15.62
CA ARG A 75 10.04 0.00 -14.96
C ARG A 75 11.31 -0.70 -14.47
N ARG A 76 12.46 -0.53 -15.17
CA ARG A 76 13.74 -1.07 -14.69
C ARG A 76 14.22 -0.32 -13.45
N SER A 77 14.05 0.99 -13.41
CA SER A 77 14.33 1.80 -12.22
C SER A 77 13.48 1.37 -11.04
N GLU A 78 12.17 1.29 -11.20
CA GLU A 78 11.20 0.82 -10.20
C GLU A 78 11.59 -0.54 -9.60
N GLN A 79 11.94 -1.50 -10.47
CA GLN A 79 12.38 -2.82 -10.03
C GLN A 79 13.68 -2.77 -9.22
N GLN A 80 14.60 -1.86 -9.54
CA GLN A 80 15.82 -1.65 -8.77
C GLN A 80 15.52 -1.00 -7.42
N GLN A 81 14.62 -0.03 -7.36
CA GLN A 81 14.15 0.60 -6.13
C GLN A 81 13.51 -0.44 -5.21
N GLN A 82 12.60 -1.26 -5.73
CA GLN A 82 12.01 -2.38 -4.99
C GLN A 82 13.07 -3.30 -4.38
N LYS A 83 14.11 -3.66 -5.14
CA LYS A 83 15.19 -4.52 -4.63
C LYS A 83 16.01 -3.83 -3.56
N LEU A 84 16.31 -2.56 -3.71
CA LEU A 84 16.99 -1.77 -2.68
C LEU A 84 16.17 -1.74 -1.39
N ILE A 85 14.88 -1.38 -1.47
CA ILE A 85 13.99 -1.31 -0.31
C ILE A 85 13.87 -2.68 0.37
N SER A 86 13.66 -3.74 -0.38
CA SER A 86 13.56 -5.09 0.17
C SER A 86 14.83 -5.54 0.91
N SER A 87 15.99 -5.00 0.53
CA SER A 87 17.27 -5.28 1.18
C SER A 87 17.53 -4.50 2.47
N LEU A 88 16.69 -3.49 2.77
CA LEU A 88 16.75 -2.76 4.04
C LEU A 88 16.21 -3.59 5.22
N LYS A 89 15.48 -4.64 4.95
CA LYS A 89 14.95 -5.55 5.96
C LYS A 89 16.10 -6.18 6.76
N PRO A 90 15.99 -6.26 8.10
CA PRO A 90 16.96 -6.94 8.95
C PRO A 90 17.13 -8.42 8.56
N ILE A 91 18.38 -8.88 8.49
CA ILE A 91 18.71 -10.25 8.05
C ILE A 91 18.28 -11.33 9.05
N ASP A 92 18.08 -10.96 10.31
CA ASP A 92 17.65 -11.80 11.42
C ASP A 92 16.15 -11.76 11.67
N GLU A 93 15.38 -11.07 10.80
CA GLU A 93 13.94 -11.02 10.88
C GLU A 93 13.32 -12.30 10.29
N ASN A 94 12.56 -13.01 11.10
CA ASN A 94 11.89 -14.23 10.67
C ASN A 94 10.57 -13.95 9.93
N GLN A 95 9.96 -15.01 9.37
CA GLN A 95 8.73 -14.90 8.58
C GLN A 95 7.57 -14.28 9.36
N LEU A 96 7.35 -14.68 10.63
CA LEU A 96 6.23 -14.16 11.42
C LEU A 96 6.46 -12.72 11.88
N GLU A 97 7.69 -12.33 12.22
CA GLU A 97 8.03 -10.93 12.48
C GLU A 97 7.71 -10.04 11.27
N THR A 98 8.08 -10.50 10.08
CA THR A 98 7.72 -9.78 8.83
C THR A 98 6.21 -9.71 8.66
N THR A 99 5.48 -10.82 8.90
CA THR A 99 4.02 -10.87 8.80
C THR A 99 3.33 -9.92 9.78
N ILE A 100 3.80 -9.83 11.03
CA ILE A 100 3.31 -8.81 11.99
C ILE A 100 3.54 -7.39 11.45
N GLY A 101 4.64 -7.15 10.75
CA GLY A 101 4.88 -5.86 10.09
C GLY A 101 3.89 -5.56 8.97
N TYR A 102 3.49 -6.55 8.19
CA TYR A 102 2.45 -6.40 7.16
C TYR A 102 1.10 -6.06 7.78
N GLU A 103 0.70 -6.76 8.83
CA GLU A 103 -0.57 -6.49 9.50
C GLU A 103 -0.56 -5.15 10.27
N GLN A 104 0.58 -4.76 10.84
CA GLN A 104 0.71 -3.42 11.42
C GLN A 104 0.53 -2.34 10.34
N LEU A 105 1.09 -2.53 9.15
CA LEU A 105 0.87 -1.63 8.02
C LEU A 105 -0.61 -1.59 7.63
N ALA A 106 -1.25 -2.75 7.44
CA ALA A 106 -2.65 -2.85 7.05
C ALA A 106 -3.54 -2.08 8.04
N VAL A 107 -3.42 -2.34 9.34
CA VAL A 107 -4.20 -1.68 10.39
C VAL A 107 -3.94 -0.17 10.43
N ASP A 108 -2.68 0.26 10.52
CA ASP A 108 -2.36 1.68 10.75
C ASP A 108 -2.52 2.54 9.49
N LEU A 109 -2.25 1.99 8.29
CA LEU A 109 -2.50 2.69 7.03
C LEU A 109 -4.00 2.86 6.78
N THR A 110 -4.78 1.78 6.91
CA THR A 110 -6.23 1.80 6.72
C THR A 110 -6.88 2.77 7.70
N ALA A 111 -6.48 2.74 8.98
CA ALA A 111 -6.97 3.68 9.98
C ALA A 111 -6.59 5.12 9.68
N PHE A 112 -5.36 5.38 9.20
CA PHE A 112 -4.94 6.72 8.80
C PHE A 112 -5.78 7.23 7.62
N LEU A 113 -5.90 6.44 6.56
CA LEU A 113 -6.66 6.82 5.37
C LEU A 113 -8.13 7.08 5.70
N ALA A 114 -8.77 6.21 6.48
CA ALA A 114 -10.18 6.35 6.89
C ALA A 114 -10.47 7.65 7.67
N GLN A 115 -9.48 8.18 8.39
CA GLN A 115 -9.61 9.45 9.12
C GLN A 115 -9.48 10.69 8.22
N HIS A 116 -8.91 10.58 7.02
CA HIS A 116 -8.58 11.71 6.16
C HIS A 116 -9.39 11.76 4.85
N VAL A 117 -9.93 10.65 4.38
CA VAL A 117 -10.79 10.61 3.19
C VAL A 117 -12.11 11.37 3.44
N LYS A 118 -12.60 12.01 2.39
CA LYS A 118 -13.84 12.77 2.42
C LYS A 118 -15.03 12.03 1.82
N ASP A 119 -14.76 11.13 0.88
CA ASP A 119 -15.78 10.30 0.28
C ASP A 119 -16.28 9.25 1.28
N LYS A 120 -17.59 9.26 1.54
CA LYS A 120 -18.20 8.37 2.54
C LYS A 120 -18.18 6.91 2.14
N ASN A 121 -18.23 6.61 0.84
CA ASN A 121 -18.16 5.25 0.35
C ASN A 121 -16.74 4.68 0.52
N VAL A 122 -15.72 5.50 0.21
CA VAL A 122 -14.31 5.15 0.48
C VAL A 122 -14.08 4.95 1.97
N LYS A 123 -14.58 5.86 2.81
CA LYS A 123 -14.46 5.73 4.27
C LYS A 123 -15.10 4.45 4.80
N SER A 124 -16.32 4.15 4.36
CA SER A 124 -17.04 2.93 4.75
C SER A 124 -16.28 1.66 4.33
N ALA A 125 -15.68 1.67 3.14
CA ALA A 125 -14.86 0.57 2.66
C ALA A 125 -13.62 0.35 3.54
N LEU A 126 -12.93 1.42 3.91
CA LEU A 126 -11.76 1.36 4.80
C LEU A 126 -12.14 0.89 6.22
N ASP A 127 -13.19 1.46 6.81
CA ASP A 127 -13.66 1.06 8.15
C ASP A 127 -14.11 -0.42 8.19
N PHE A 128 -14.66 -0.92 7.08
CA PHE A 128 -15.04 -2.32 6.95
C PHE A 128 -13.82 -3.25 6.94
N ALA A 129 -12.85 -3.00 6.06
CA ALA A 129 -11.67 -3.85 5.92
C ALA A 129 -10.76 -3.76 7.15
N LEU A 130 -10.65 -2.60 7.79
CA LEU A 130 -9.89 -2.41 9.03
C LEU A 130 -10.23 -3.46 10.11
N LEU A 131 -11.48 -3.89 10.21
CA LEU A 131 -11.89 -4.92 11.17
C LEU A 131 -11.38 -6.30 10.79
N GLU A 132 -11.17 -6.57 9.50
CA GLU A 132 -10.57 -7.82 9.02
C GLU A 132 -9.06 -7.80 9.23
N ASP A 133 -8.38 -6.70 8.90
CA ASP A 133 -6.94 -6.51 9.17
C ASP A 133 -6.63 -6.68 10.66
N PHE A 134 -7.53 -6.21 11.52
CA PHE A 134 -7.42 -6.37 12.96
C PHE A 134 -7.50 -7.84 13.41
N ASP A 135 -8.40 -8.61 12.82
CA ASP A 135 -8.49 -10.06 13.07
C ASP A 135 -7.23 -10.77 12.57
N HIS A 136 -6.71 -10.38 11.43
CA HIS A 136 -5.47 -10.94 10.87
C HIS A 136 -4.28 -10.71 11.79
N LEU A 137 -4.07 -9.47 12.25
CA LEU A 137 -3.02 -9.14 13.22
C LEU A 137 -3.13 -9.99 14.49
N TYR A 138 -4.34 -10.13 15.04
CA TYR A 138 -4.59 -10.95 16.22
C TYR A 138 -4.26 -12.44 15.99
N ARG A 139 -4.66 -12.99 14.86
CA ARG A 139 -4.42 -14.40 14.52
C ARG A 139 -2.93 -14.69 14.31
N TYR A 140 -2.21 -13.81 13.63
CA TYR A 140 -0.76 -13.94 13.46
C TYR A 140 0.00 -13.68 14.77
N ALA A 141 -0.47 -12.79 15.64
CA ALA A 141 0.08 -12.60 16.98
C ALA A 141 -0.01 -13.89 17.81
N ASN A 142 -1.18 -14.55 17.82
CA ASN A 142 -1.35 -15.86 18.46
C ASN A 142 -0.42 -16.93 17.86
N MET A 143 -0.21 -16.90 16.55
CA MET A 143 0.69 -17.86 15.89
C MET A 143 2.15 -17.58 16.23
N LEU A 144 2.56 -16.31 16.35
CA LEU A 144 3.89 -15.93 16.78
C LEU A 144 4.18 -16.43 18.21
N GLU A 145 3.23 -16.25 19.11
CA GLU A 145 3.36 -16.73 20.49
C GLU A 145 3.41 -18.26 20.54
N SER A 146 2.48 -18.96 19.89
CA SER A 146 2.38 -20.42 19.94
C SER A 146 3.56 -21.13 19.28
N ASP A 147 4.11 -20.56 18.21
CA ASP A 147 5.13 -21.21 17.39
C ASP A 147 6.56 -20.80 17.74
N MET A 148 6.73 -19.61 18.33
CA MET A 148 8.05 -19.01 18.58
C MET A 148 8.25 -18.51 20.02
N GLY A 149 7.19 -18.44 20.83
CA GLY A 149 7.25 -17.93 22.19
C GLY A 149 7.55 -16.43 22.27
N CYS A 150 7.25 -15.67 21.21
CA CYS A 150 7.46 -14.25 21.13
C CYS A 150 6.11 -13.52 21.15
N HIS A 151 6.07 -12.31 21.72
CA HIS A 151 4.87 -11.49 21.76
C HIS A 151 4.90 -10.45 20.64
N ALA A 152 3.78 -10.30 19.94
CA ALA A 152 3.70 -9.35 18.82
C ALA A 152 3.84 -7.89 19.28
N GLU A 153 3.48 -7.60 20.52
CA GLU A 153 3.68 -6.29 21.16
C GLU A 153 5.15 -5.84 21.19
N ASP A 154 6.08 -6.79 21.26
CA ASP A 154 7.51 -6.49 21.20
C ASP A 154 7.94 -5.93 19.83
N TYR A 155 7.14 -6.19 18.80
CA TYR A 155 7.40 -5.78 17.41
C TYR A 155 6.61 -4.56 16.97
N VAL A 156 5.35 -4.43 17.42
CA VAL A 156 4.50 -3.28 17.08
C VAL A 156 4.63 -2.15 18.09
N GLY A 157 5.21 -2.42 19.25
CA GLY A 157 5.30 -1.48 20.37
C GLY A 157 3.91 -1.09 20.90
N ASP A 158 3.84 0.03 21.58
CA ASP A 158 2.57 0.60 22.10
C ASP A 158 1.74 1.33 21.02
N TYR A 159 2.09 1.19 19.74
CA TYR A 159 1.46 1.95 18.67
C TYR A 159 0.16 1.33 18.17
N THR A 160 0.12 0.01 18.05
CA THR A 160 -0.99 -0.71 17.42
C THR A 160 -1.68 -1.62 18.42
N GLU A 161 -3.01 -1.68 18.37
CA GLU A 161 -3.82 -2.56 19.22
C GLU A 161 -3.75 -3.99 18.70
N ILE A 162 -3.71 -5.00 19.60
CA ILE A 162 -3.78 -6.41 19.24
C ILE A 162 -4.97 -7.01 19.99
N THR A 163 -6.07 -7.22 19.30
CA THR A 163 -7.31 -7.76 19.87
C THR A 163 -8.17 -8.38 18.77
N PRO A 164 -9.03 -9.38 19.08
CA PRO A 164 -9.98 -9.91 18.11
C PRO A 164 -10.92 -8.80 17.60
N ALA A 165 -11.23 -8.83 16.32
CA ALA A 165 -12.12 -7.86 15.72
C ALA A 165 -13.38 -8.53 15.14
N ARG A 166 -13.36 -8.89 13.86
CA ARG A 166 -14.54 -9.38 13.15
C ARG A 166 -14.70 -10.90 13.29
N PRO A 167 -15.94 -11.41 13.43
CA PRO A 167 -16.17 -12.86 13.39
C PRO A 167 -15.70 -13.49 12.08
N THR A 168 -15.04 -14.64 12.15
CA THR A 168 -14.44 -15.35 11.00
C THR A 168 -15.44 -15.61 9.86
N ILE A 169 -16.72 -15.86 10.19
CA ILE A 169 -17.76 -16.10 9.18
C ILE A 169 -17.92 -14.92 8.20
N ALA A 170 -17.59 -13.71 8.64
CA ALA A 170 -17.66 -12.53 7.80
C ALA A 170 -16.57 -12.50 6.70
N HIS A 171 -15.50 -13.26 6.87
CA HIS A 171 -14.44 -13.42 5.87
C HIS A 171 -14.89 -14.23 4.65
N HIS A 172 -15.98 -14.98 4.76
CA HIS A 172 -16.48 -15.86 3.69
C HIS A 172 -17.64 -15.24 2.90
N ARG A 173 -17.69 -13.90 2.81
CA ARG A 173 -18.69 -13.22 2.01
C ARG A 173 -18.58 -13.57 0.53
N HIS A 174 -19.71 -13.43 -0.17
CA HIS A 174 -19.73 -13.67 -1.61
C HIS A 174 -18.85 -12.64 -2.34
N PRO A 175 -18.07 -13.04 -3.37
CA PRO A 175 -17.19 -12.12 -4.10
C PRO A 175 -17.88 -10.87 -4.67
N TYR A 176 -19.17 -10.94 -5.00
CA TYR A 176 -19.94 -9.77 -5.47
C TYR A 176 -20.03 -8.67 -4.40
N ASP A 177 -20.04 -9.03 -3.12
CA ASP A 177 -20.18 -8.09 -2.01
C ASP A 177 -18.91 -7.24 -1.82
N SER A 178 -17.80 -7.68 -2.41
CA SER A 178 -16.54 -6.92 -2.42
C SER A 178 -16.55 -5.77 -3.43
N VAL A 179 -17.44 -5.78 -4.43
CA VAL A 179 -17.48 -4.73 -5.47
C VAL A 179 -18.24 -3.51 -4.97
N LYS A 180 -17.58 -2.35 -4.98
CA LYS A 180 -18.13 -1.05 -4.55
C LYS A 180 -18.23 -0.07 -5.72
N ASN A 181 -18.96 1.02 -5.52
CA ASN A 181 -19.02 2.10 -6.50
C ASN A 181 -17.71 2.88 -6.51
N HIS A 182 -17.17 3.14 -7.68
CA HIS A 182 -15.93 3.89 -7.85
C HIS A 182 -16.10 5.40 -7.55
N ILE A 183 -15.01 6.04 -7.18
CA ILE A 183 -14.94 7.51 -7.13
C ILE A 183 -14.94 8.08 -8.56
N CYS A 184 -15.20 9.39 -8.68
CA CYS A 184 -15.09 10.08 -9.96
C CYS A 184 -13.83 10.98 -9.94
N ASN A 185 -12.84 10.70 -10.76
CA ASN A 185 -11.57 11.43 -10.80
C ASN A 185 -11.72 12.95 -11.10
N LYS A 186 -12.83 13.34 -11.74
CA LYS A 186 -13.10 14.76 -12.03
C LYS A 186 -13.56 15.56 -10.82
N THR A 187 -14.19 14.90 -9.84
CA THR A 187 -14.83 15.58 -8.70
C THR A 187 -14.30 15.13 -7.35
N ALA A 188 -13.63 13.99 -7.28
CA ALA A 188 -13.08 13.45 -6.04
C ALA A 188 -11.99 14.34 -5.45
N ASP A 189 -11.91 14.36 -4.12
CA ASP A 189 -10.84 15.05 -3.41
C ASP A 189 -9.47 14.47 -3.80
N PRO A 190 -8.42 15.28 -3.91
CA PRO A 190 -7.08 14.80 -4.23
C PRO A 190 -6.57 13.70 -3.27
N PHE A 191 -6.91 13.81 -1.98
CA PHE A 191 -6.53 12.78 -1.00
C PHE A 191 -7.27 11.47 -1.26
N ASP A 192 -8.57 11.49 -1.57
CA ASP A 192 -9.35 10.28 -1.88
C ASP A 192 -8.78 9.53 -3.08
N LYS A 193 -8.36 10.26 -4.13
CA LYS A 193 -7.68 9.66 -5.29
C LYS A 193 -6.38 8.95 -4.92
N CYS A 194 -5.56 9.59 -4.08
CA CYS A 194 -4.34 8.96 -3.58
C CYS A 194 -4.68 7.75 -2.72
N ALA A 195 -5.61 7.87 -1.78
CA ALA A 195 -5.96 6.85 -0.81
C ALA A 195 -6.41 5.53 -1.46
N VAL A 196 -7.32 5.59 -2.45
CA VAL A 196 -7.82 4.36 -3.12
C VAL A 196 -6.73 3.64 -3.90
N ASN A 197 -5.81 4.35 -4.53
CA ASN A 197 -4.69 3.73 -5.23
C ASN A 197 -3.65 3.15 -4.25
N ILE A 198 -3.30 3.89 -3.20
CA ILE A 198 -2.31 3.46 -2.20
C ILE A 198 -2.77 2.20 -1.47
N ILE A 199 -4.02 2.19 -1.00
CA ILE A 199 -4.52 1.01 -0.26
C ILE A 199 -4.64 -0.20 -1.18
N THR A 200 -5.06 -0.03 -2.44
CA THR A 200 -5.12 -1.13 -3.42
C THR A 200 -3.73 -1.72 -3.67
N ALA A 201 -2.69 -0.88 -3.81
CA ALA A 201 -1.32 -1.34 -4.00
C ALA A 201 -0.78 -2.08 -2.76
N ALA A 202 -1.07 -1.57 -1.56
CA ALA A 202 -0.68 -2.21 -0.30
C ALA A 202 -1.30 -3.61 -0.17
N GLU A 203 -2.60 -3.74 -0.40
CA GLU A 203 -3.30 -5.01 -0.33
C GLU A 203 -2.87 -5.99 -1.42
N GLN A 204 -2.62 -5.50 -2.63
CA GLN A 204 -2.08 -6.33 -3.72
C GLN A 204 -0.75 -6.98 -3.33
N GLN A 205 0.12 -6.26 -2.65
CA GLN A 205 1.36 -6.82 -2.13
C GLN A 205 1.09 -7.83 -1.00
N THR A 206 0.24 -7.48 -0.04
CA THR A 206 -0.09 -8.31 1.12
C THR A 206 -0.69 -9.65 0.68
N MET A 207 -1.65 -9.62 -0.22
CA MET A 207 -2.22 -10.81 -0.85
C MET A 207 -1.13 -11.71 -1.45
N ASN A 208 -0.28 -11.15 -2.31
CA ASN A 208 0.79 -11.94 -2.95
C ASN A 208 1.81 -12.49 -1.94
N TYR A 209 2.13 -11.72 -0.92
CA TYR A 209 3.03 -12.16 0.15
C TYR A 209 2.47 -13.41 0.85
N TYR A 210 1.21 -13.39 1.28
CA TYR A 210 0.59 -14.52 1.97
C TYR A 210 0.33 -15.71 1.04
N MET A 211 -0.09 -15.49 -0.19
CA MET A 211 -0.25 -16.54 -1.20
C MET A 211 1.04 -17.32 -1.43
N ASN A 212 2.18 -16.61 -1.44
CA ASN A 212 3.48 -17.26 -1.64
C ASN A 212 4.01 -17.93 -0.37
N LEU A 213 3.89 -17.29 0.79
CA LEU A 213 4.50 -17.80 2.02
C LEU A 213 3.74 -18.95 2.66
N GLY A 214 2.42 -18.97 2.53
CA GLY A 214 1.60 -20.02 3.13
C GLY A 214 2.07 -21.43 2.78
N ALA A 215 2.46 -21.65 1.53
CA ALA A 215 2.97 -22.96 1.06
C ALA A 215 4.27 -23.41 1.75
N PHE A 216 5.07 -22.47 2.26
CA PHE A 216 6.37 -22.74 2.88
C PHE A 216 6.34 -22.75 4.41
N TYR A 217 5.19 -22.48 5.02
CA TYR A 217 5.12 -22.45 6.47
C TYR A 217 5.38 -23.83 7.09
N LYS A 218 6.04 -23.86 8.26
CA LYS A 218 6.60 -25.07 8.87
C LYS A 218 5.59 -26.11 9.35
N ASN A 219 4.33 -25.71 9.62
CA ASN A 219 3.28 -26.62 10.09
C ASN A 219 1.96 -26.41 9.35
N GLN A 220 1.07 -27.41 9.43
CA GLN A 220 -0.19 -27.40 8.68
C GLN A 220 -1.15 -26.29 9.14
N LYS A 221 -1.25 -26.06 10.46
CA LYS A 221 -2.13 -25.03 11.00
C LYS A 221 -1.75 -23.63 10.50
N GLY A 222 -0.46 -23.30 10.49
CA GLY A 222 0.00 -22.01 9.96
C GLY A 222 -0.25 -21.91 8.45
N ARG A 223 -0.06 -22.99 7.69
CA ARG A 223 -0.41 -23.03 6.26
C ARG A 223 -1.88 -22.71 6.02
N GLU A 224 -2.77 -23.25 6.85
CA GLU A 224 -4.22 -22.97 6.77
C GLU A 224 -4.53 -21.50 7.08
N VAL A 225 -3.92 -20.93 8.14
CA VAL A 225 -4.09 -19.50 8.49
C VAL A 225 -3.63 -18.59 7.35
N TYR A 226 -2.43 -18.81 6.81
CA TYR A 226 -1.95 -18.02 5.67
C TYR A 226 -2.83 -18.15 4.43
N THR A 227 -3.34 -19.35 4.15
CA THR A 227 -4.23 -19.57 2.98
C THR A 227 -5.55 -18.84 3.16
N GLU A 228 -6.16 -18.94 4.34
CA GLU A 228 -7.44 -18.27 4.62
C GLU A 228 -7.27 -16.75 4.53
N ILE A 229 -6.29 -16.18 5.21
CA ILE A 229 -6.05 -14.73 5.21
C ILE A 229 -5.69 -14.25 3.80
N ALA A 230 -4.85 -14.97 3.05
CA ALA A 230 -4.56 -14.63 1.65
C ALA A 230 -5.82 -14.49 0.77
N MET A 231 -6.85 -15.31 1.03
CA MET A 231 -8.13 -15.20 0.32
C MET A 231 -8.97 -14.02 0.77
N VAL A 232 -8.81 -13.58 2.03
CA VAL A 232 -9.44 -12.32 2.51
C VAL A 232 -8.74 -11.11 1.89
N GLU A 233 -7.41 -11.13 1.79
CA GLU A 233 -6.65 -10.06 1.11
C GLU A 233 -7.01 -9.96 -0.39
N GLU A 234 -7.33 -11.08 -1.06
CA GLU A 234 -7.88 -11.03 -2.41
C GLU A 234 -9.22 -10.25 -2.44
N GLN A 235 -10.07 -10.46 -1.44
CA GLN A 235 -11.31 -9.70 -1.32
C GLN A 235 -11.03 -8.20 -1.09
N HIS A 236 -10.00 -7.85 -0.30
CA HIS A 236 -9.57 -6.46 -0.11
C HIS A 236 -9.08 -5.83 -1.41
N VAL A 237 -8.29 -6.54 -2.22
CA VAL A 237 -7.85 -6.07 -3.54
C VAL A 237 -9.05 -5.81 -4.46
N THR A 238 -10.02 -6.72 -4.50
CA THR A 238 -11.27 -6.52 -5.24
C THR A 238 -12.06 -5.33 -4.70
N HIS A 239 -12.19 -5.22 -3.39
CA HIS A 239 -12.93 -4.18 -2.69
C HIS A 239 -12.37 -2.79 -3.01
N TYR A 240 -11.09 -2.57 -2.75
CA TYR A 240 -10.43 -1.27 -2.97
C TYR A 240 -10.21 -0.98 -4.46
N GLY A 241 -9.84 -1.97 -5.25
CA GLY A 241 -9.67 -1.82 -6.69
C GLY A 241 -10.95 -1.38 -7.40
N SER A 242 -12.12 -1.81 -6.90
CA SER A 242 -13.42 -1.38 -7.45
C SER A 242 -13.74 0.09 -7.18
N LEU A 243 -13.06 0.74 -6.22
CA LEU A 243 -13.22 2.18 -5.94
C LEU A 243 -12.48 3.07 -6.94
N ILE A 244 -11.52 2.54 -7.70
CA ILE A 244 -10.73 3.30 -8.68
C ILE A 244 -11.61 3.66 -9.87
N ASP A 245 -11.52 4.92 -10.33
CA ASP A 245 -12.26 5.39 -11.50
C ASP A 245 -11.78 4.71 -12.80
N PRO A 246 -12.61 3.91 -13.48
CA PRO A 246 -12.21 3.18 -14.68
C PRO A 246 -12.18 4.06 -15.94
N SER A 247 -12.55 5.34 -15.87
CA SER A 247 -12.63 6.23 -17.02
C SER A 247 -11.29 6.89 -17.40
N ALA A 248 -10.27 6.77 -16.56
CA ALA A 248 -8.95 7.32 -16.83
C ALA A 248 -8.24 6.57 -17.97
N SER A 249 -7.52 7.32 -18.82
CA SER A 249 -6.64 6.72 -19.82
C SER A 249 -5.38 6.12 -19.19
N TRP A 250 -4.67 5.26 -19.92
CA TRP A 250 -3.37 4.73 -19.47
C TRP A 250 -2.35 5.81 -19.15
N PHE A 251 -2.36 6.93 -19.87
CA PHE A 251 -1.45 8.07 -19.62
C PHE A 251 -1.86 8.85 -18.38
N GLU A 252 -3.16 9.03 -18.15
CA GLU A 252 -3.68 9.66 -16.93
C GLU A 252 -3.41 8.79 -15.70
N MET A 253 -3.60 7.48 -15.82
CA MET A 253 -3.26 6.53 -14.76
C MET A 253 -1.75 6.55 -14.46
N CYS A 254 -0.90 6.54 -15.49
CA CYS A 254 0.55 6.63 -15.32
C CYS A 254 0.94 7.93 -14.61
N LEU A 255 0.40 9.07 -15.02
CA LEU A 255 0.68 10.35 -14.36
C LEU A 255 0.27 10.33 -12.88
N MET A 256 -0.92 9.78 -12.57
CA MET A 256 -1.40 9.68 -11.19
C MET A 256 -0.52 8.74 -10.37
N HIS A 257 -0.09 7.64 -10.95
CA HIS A 257 0.80 6.67 -10.33
C HIS A 257 2.13 7.32 -9.90
N GLU A 258 2.85 7.93 -10.84
CA GLU A 258 4.13 8.61 -10.56
C GLU A 258 3.98 9.78 -9.56
N TYR A 259 2.84 10.46 -9.58
CA TYR A 259 2.55 11.51 -8.58
C TYR A 259 2.35 10.92 -7.20
N ILE A 260 1.67 9.77 -7.08
CA ILE A 260 1.46 9.06 -5.82
C ILE A 260 2.79 8.55 -5.27
N GLU A 261 3.69 8.06 -6.11
CA GLU A 261 5.02 7.63 -5.67
C GLU A 261 5.84 8.80 -5.13
N CYS A 262 5.87 9.93 -5.83
CA CYS A 262 6.47 11.16 -5.29
C CYS A 262 5.84 11.55 -3.94
N TYR A 263 4.52 11.47 -3.80
CA TYR A 263 3.79 11.76 -2.56
C TYR A 263 4.19 10.82 -1.42
N LEU A 264 4.27 9.53 -1.72
CA LEU A 264 4.64 8.51 -0.73
C LEU A 264 6.09 8.67 -0.28
N TYR A 265 7.04 8.80 -1.21
CA TYR A 265 8.45 9.01 -0.85
C TYR A 265 8.66 10.30 -0.06
N TYR A 266 7.97 11.37 -0.42
CA TYR A 266 8.05 12.61 0.35
C TYR A 266 7.42 12.47 1.75
N SER A 267 6.30 11.76 1.88
CA SER A 267 5.68 11.46 3.17
C SER A 267 6.62 10.62 4.05
N MET A 268 7.20 9.55 3.49
CA MET A 268 8.14 8.69 4.21
C MET A 268 9.42 9.44 4.61
N LEU A 269 9.96 10.30 3.72
CA LEU A 269 11.11 11.15 4.03
C LEU A 269 10.85 12.07 5.22
N CYS A 270 9.65 12.65 5.30
CA CYS A 270 9.26 13.55 6.39
C CYS A 270 9.01 12.82 7.71
N ASP A 271 8.54 11.56 7.66
CA ASP A 271 8.11 10.78 8.81
C ASP A 271 9.18 9.79 9.33
N GLU A 272 10.26 9.54 8.56
CA GLU A 272 11.29 8.56 8.93
C GLU A 272 12.22 9.07 10.03
N SER A 273 12.46 8.20 11.01
CA SER A 273 13.38 8.47 12.14
C SER A 273 14.75 7.80 12.00
N ASP A 274 14.89 6.77 11.16
CA ASP A 274 16.17 6.14 10.88
C ASP A 274 16.91 6.92 9.79
N GLU A 275 18.04 7.54 10.15
CA GLU A 275 18.82 8.39 9.24
C GLU A 275 19.40 7.64 8.01
N GLY A 276 19.62 6.34 8.13
CA GLY A 276 20.09 5.52 7.01
C GLY A 276 18.98 5.28 5.98
N VAL A 277 17.82 4.91 6.47
CA VAL A 277 16.63 4.67 5.67
C VAL A 277 16.11 5.99 5.07
N LYS A 278 16.13 7.08 5.84
CA LYS A 278 15.73 8.41 5.36
C LYS A 278 16.53 8.87 4.13
N LYS A 279 17.83 8.62 4.10
CA LYS A 279 18.66 8.91 2.91
C LYS A 279 18.26 8.08 1.68
N VAL A 280 17.75 6.87 1.89
CA VAL A 280 17.21 6.07 0.80
C VAL A 280 15.93 6.72 0.26
N TRP A 281 15.02 7.14 1.13
CA TRP A 281 13.79 7.84 0.70
C TRP A 281 14.09 9.11 -0.07
N GLU A 282 15.06 9.91 0.37
CA GLU A 282 15.50 11.13 -0.34
C GLU A 282 16.02 10.81 -1.75
N MET A 283 16.89 9.80 -1.86
CA MET A 283 17.46 9.38 -3.14
C MET A 283 16.38 8.87 -4.11
N LEU A 284 15.43 8.07 -3.61
CA LEU A 284 14.38 7.49 -4.43
C LEU A 284 13.34 8.56 -4.85
N LEU A 285 13.00 9.49 -3.98
CA LEU A 285 12.16 10.65 -4.35
C LEU A 285 12.73 11.43 -5.55
N GLU A 286 14.05 11.63 -5.60
CA GLU A 286 14.69 12.29 -6.75
C GLU A 286 14.51 11.51 -8.06
N GLN A 287 14.45 10.17 -7.98
CA GLN A 287 14.20 9.31 -9.14
C GLN A 287 12.74 9.39 -9.57
N GLU A 288 11.81 9.36 -8.61
CA GLU A 288 10.37 9.48 -8.90
C GLU A 288 10.00 10.84 -9.53
N ILE A 289 10.65 11.92 -9.13
CA ILE A 289 10.48 13.21 -9.82
C ILE A 289 10.87 13.09 -11.31
N ALA A 290 11.89 12.31 -11.65
CA ALA A 290 12.25 12.10 -13.06
C ALA A 290 11.23 11.24 -13.81
N HIS A 291 10.67 10.20 -13.15
CA HIS A 291 9.59 9.37 -13.69
C HIS A 291 8.33 10.22 -13.92
N LEU A 292 7.90 11.02 -12.96
CA LEU A 292 6.76 11.93 -13.06
C LEU A 292 6.90 12.90 -14.25
N HIS A 293 8.06 13.52 -14.43
CA HIS A 293 8.30 14.40 -15.55
C HIS A 293 8.31 13.67 -16.92
N SER A 294 8.68 12.38 -16.93
CA SER A 294 8.53 11.53 -18.11
C SER A 294 7.06 11.24 -18.41
N ALA A 295 6.24 10.93 -17.40
CA ALA A 295 4.79 10.76 -17.54
C ALA A 295 4.11 12.04 -18.07
N VAL A 296 4.47 13.21 -17.55
CA VAL A 296 4.00 14.51 -18.08
C VAL A 296 4.30 14.68 -19.56
N LYS A 297 5.53 14.37 -19.99
CA LYS A 297 5.92 14.46 -21.41
C LYS A 297 5.10 13.50 -22.28
N ASN A 298 4.87 12.30 -21.80
CA ASN A 298 4.09 11.28 -22.50
C ASN A 298 2.62 11.69 -22.62
N LEU A 299 1.99 12.13 -21.54
CA LEU A 299 0.61 12.64 -21.56
C LEU A 299 0.45 13.78 -22.60
N ARG A 300 1.34 14.75 -22.56
CA ARG A 300 1.34 15.88 -23.53
C ARG A 300 1.58 15.41 -24.98
N LYS A 301 2.53 14.49 -25.18
CA LYS A 301 2.89 14.01 -26.54
C LYS A 301 1.75 13.22 -27.16
N TYR A 302 1.14 12.30 -26.43
CA TYR A 302 0.21 11.30 -26.98
C TYR A 302 -1.26 11.72 -26.86
N GLU A 303 -1.65 12.39 -25.76
CA GLU A 303 -3.04 12.81 -25.53
C GLU A 303 -3.29 14.32 -25.69
N LYS A 304 -2.25 15.12 -25.83
CA LYS A 304 -2.34 16.61 -25.92
C LYS A 304 -2.97 17.23 -24.67
N LYS A 305 -2.82 16.58 -23.53
CA LYS A 305 -3.30 17.06 -22.24
C LYS A 305 -2.15 17.60 -21.41
N GLU A 306 -2.46 18.61 -20.60
CA GLU A 306 -1.54 19.11 -19.56
C GLU A 306 -1.80 18.37 -18.25
N TRP A 307 -0.78 18.22 -17.42
CA TRP A 307 -0.88 17.49 -16.16
C TRP A 307 -1.93 18.09 -15.20
N GLN A 308 -2.18 19.39 -15.27
CA GLN A 308 -3.18 20.09 -14.46
C GLN A 308 -4.62 19.65 -14.76
N GLU A 309 -4.86 19.06 -15.92
CA GLU A 309 -6.17 18.47 -16.25
C GLU A 309 -6.47 17.20 -15.45
N VAL A 310 -5.43 16.54 -14.95
CA VAL A 310 -5.52 15.32 -14.12
C VAL A 310 -5.32 15.63 -12.63
N ILE A 311 -4.32 16.49 -12.32
CA ILE A 311 -3.93 16.86 -10.95
C ILE A 311 -3.90 18.40 -10.85
N PRO A 312 -5.03 19.06 -10.58
CA PRO A 312 -5.18 20.51 -10.78
C PRO A 312 -4.15 21.40 -10.07
N ASN A 313 -3.74 21.05 -8.85
CA ASN A 313 -2.85 21.89 -8.05
C ASN A 313 -1.40 21.39 -8.01
N GLY A 314 -1.16 20.11 -8.24
CA GLY A 314 0.15 19.48 -8.11
C GLY A 314 0.74 19.49 -6.69
N GLU A 315 0.19 20.23 -5.74
CA GLU A 315 0.60 20.22 -4.33
C GLU A 315 0.12 18.94 -3.65
N PHE A 316 0.97 18.38 -2.79
CA PHE A 316 0.57 17.20 -2.03
C PHE A 316 -0.55 17.51 -1.04
N PRO A 317 -1.52 16.58 -0.89
CA PRO A 317 -2.53 16.64 0.16
C PRO A 317 -1.91 16.47 1.56
N GLU A 318 -2.69 16.09 2.56
CA GLU A 318 -2.16 15.71 3.88
C GLU A 318 -1.16 14.56 3.74
N LEU A 319 0.04 14.71 4.34
CA LEU A 319 1.09 13.70 4.26
C LEU A 319 0.77 12.50 5.15
N ILE A 320 1.08 11.30 4.66
CA ILE A 320 1.01 10.10 5.49
C ILE A 320 2.06 10.20 6.60
N SER A 321 1.60 10.06 7.84
CA SER A 321 2.45 9.99 9.01
C SER A 321 1.98 8.85 9.90
N PHE A 322 2.86 7.92 10.18
CA PHE A 322 2.56 6.78 11.03
C PHE A 322 2.65 7.14 12.51
N LYS A 323 1.51 7.03 13.17
CA LYS A 323 1.36 7.25 14.62
C LYS A 323 0.29 6.31 15.15
N SER A 324 0.21 6.17 16.47
CA SER A 324 -0.82 5.34 17.07
C SER A 324 -2.24 5.79 16.69
N ASN A 325 -3.01 4.87 16.13
CA ASN A 325 -4.41 5.04 15.77
C ASN A 325 -5.37 4.34 16.75
N LYS A 326 -4.89 3.90 17.92
CA LYS A 326 -5.64 3.10 18.91
C LYS A 326 -7.02 3.67 19.24
N ASN A 327 -7.12 4.98 19.41
CA ASN A 327 -8.41 5.60 19.75
C ASN A 327 -9.44 5.49 18.62
N TYR A 328 -9.00 5.68 17.38
CA TYR A 328 -9.87 5.50 16.21
C TYR A 328 -10.33 4.06 16.09
N ILE A 329 -9.40 3.13 16.16
CA ILE A 329 -9.63 1.69 16.07
C ILE A 329 -10.59 1.22 17.15
N ARG A 330 -10.38 1.63 18.41
CA ARG A 330 -11.29 1.29 19.54
C ARG A 330 -12.70 1.81 19.33
N ASN A 331 -12.88 2.95 18.66
CA ASN A 331 -14.20 3.45 18.32
C ASN A 331 -14.87 2.59 17.24
N ILE A 332 -14.13 2.20 16.21
CA ILE A 332 -14.65 1.28 15.18
C ILE A 332 -15.01 -0.09 15.81
N LEU A 333 -14.16 -0.63 16.69
CA LEU A 333 -14.44 -1.90 17.39
C LEU A 333 -15.70 -1.86 18.25
N LYS A 334 -16.06 -0.72 18.85
CA LYS A 334 -17.33 -0.59 19.60
C LYS A 334 -18.55 -0.80 18.72
N ASP A 335 -18.44 -0.47 17.46
CA ASP A 335 -19.51 -0.56 16.48
C ASP A 335 -19.42 -1.85 15.62
N THR A 336 -18.54 -2.80 16.01
CA THR A 336 -18.29 -4.03 15.25
C THR A 336 -19.55 -4.83 14.97
N VAL A 337 -20.43 -5.00 15.98
CA VAL A 337 -21.71 -5.74 15.83
C VAL A 337 -22.59 -5.04 14.80
N TYR A 338 -22.69 -3.73 14.84
CA TYR A 338 -23.45 -2.95 13.87
C TYR A 338 -22.90 -3.14 12.44
N ASN A 339 -21.60 -2.94 12.27
CA ASN A 339 -20.93 -3.08 10.97
C ASN A 339 -21.08 -4.48 10.40
N THR A 340 -20.94 -5.53 11.21
CA THR A 340 -21.05 -6.92 10.77
C THR A 340 -22.49 -7.38 10.55
N ALA A 341 -23.44 -6.89 11.33
CA ALA A 341 -24.86 -7.30 11.25
C ALA A 341 -25.64 -6.51 10.19
N GLU A 342 -25.22 -5.27 9.91
CA GLU A 342 -26.13 -4.33 9.27
C GLU A 342 -25.79 -4.05 7.83
N ARG A 343 -24.55 -4.15 7.37
CA ARG A 343 -24.53 -3.71 6.06
C ARG A 343 -23.33 -3.55 5.29
N GLU A 344 -22.24 -3.78 5.74
CA GLU A 344 -21.03 -3.53 4.99
C GLU A 344 -20.68 -4.68 3.99
N GLY A 345 -21.73 -5.17 3.29
CA GLY A 345 -21.60 -6.25 2.31
C GLY A 345 -21.70 -7.64 2.93
N TYR A 346 -22.18 -7.74 4.16
CA TYR A 346 -22.44 -9.05 4.79
C TYR A 346 -23.88 -9.51 4.63
N ILE A 347 -24.02 -10.81 4.47
CA ILE A 347 -25.30 -11.48 4.66
C ILE A 347 -25.49 -11.64 6.19
N ASN A 348 -26.69 -11.32 6.70
CA ASN A 348 -27.06 -11.62 8.06
C ASN A 348 -26.92 -13.14 8.26
N ILE A 349 -26.36 -13.56 9.41
CA ILE A 349 -26.18 -14.98 9.71
C ILE A 349 -27.47 -15.80 9.61
N ASN A 350 -28.63 -15.20 9.87
CA ASN A 350 -29.92 -15.85 9.75
C ASN A 350 -30.40 -16.00 8.28
N ASP A 351 -29.77 -15.30 7.36
CA ASP A 351 -30.05 -15.35 5.93
C ASP A 351 -29.05 -16.25 5.17
N LEU A 352 -28.09 -16.83 5.88
CA LEU A 352 -27.21 -17.86 5.36
C LEU A 352 -28.03 -19.15 5.20
N SER A 353 -28.38 -19.48 3.96
CA SER A 353 -29.13 -20.70 3.57
C SER A 353 -28.27 -21.95 3.64
#